data_39f50ddc24edcdb41d34daafc5bda0a7
#
_entry.id   39f50ddc24edcdb41d34daafc5bda0a7
#
_cell.length_a   1.000
_cell.length_b   1.000
_cell.length_c   1.000
_cell.angle_alpha   90.00
_cell.angle_beta   90.00
_cell.angle_gamma   90.00
#
_symmetry.space_group_name_H-M   'P 1'
#
loop_
_entity.id
_entity.type
_entity.pdbx_description
1 polymer ?
#
loop_
_entity_poly.entity_id
_entity_poly.type
_entity_poly.pdbx_seq_one_letter_code
_entity_poly.pdbx_strand_id
1 'polypeptide(L)'
;MNEPKIRFVQKKDLLQLVNLCKLHADYEKADYDVQQKEELLNKHLFSDHPSLYCLVVEKEGRLIGYTAYMKQFSTWDATNYIYMDCLFMTEESRGFGIGEKIMDKIKEEAQKLGCA
;
A
#
# COMPACT_ATOMS: atom_id res chain seq x y z
N MET A 1 -3.53 5.65 24.54
CA MET A 1 -4.05 4.80 23.47
C MET A 1 -3.42 5.18 22.16
N ASN A 2 -2.98 4.20 21.42
CA ASN A 2 -2.26 4.44 20.19
C ASN A 2 -3.21 4.33 19.00
N GLU A 3 -3.36 5.44 18.27
CA GLU A 3 -4.10 5.40 17.03
C GLU A 3 -3.22 4.82 15.93
N PRO A 4 -3.80 4.11 14.96
CA PRO A 4 -3.04 3.65 13.80
C PRO A 4 -2.44 4.81 13.03
N LYS A 5 -1.25 4.60 12.50
CA LYS A 5 -0.54 5.58 11.68
C LYS A 5 -0.47 5.10 10.24
N ILE A 6 -0.76 6.00 9.32
CA ILE A 6 -0.60 5.74 7.88
C ILE A 6 0.71 6.38 7.46
N ARG A 7 1.61 5.59 6.92
CA ARG A 7 2.92 6.07 6.48
C ARG A 7 3.42 5.24 5.29
N PHE A 8 4.45 5.74 4.62
CA PHE A 8 5.07 4.96 3.56
C PHE A 8 5.78 3.74 4.14
N VAL A 9 5.79 2.66 3.36
CA VAL A 9 6.48 1.43 3.71
C VAL A 9 7.99 1.70 3.80
N GLN A 10 8.65 1.02 4.73
CA GLN A 10 10.11 1.07 4.91
C GLN A 10 10.66 -0.33 4.75
N LYS A 11 11.97 -0.43 4.51
CA LYS A 11 12.62 -1.73 4.32
C LYS A 11 12.39 -2.67 5.50
N LYS A 12 12.35 -2.13 6.71
CA LYS A 12 12.09 -2.93 7.92
C LYS A 12 10.71 -3.57 7.93
N ASP A 13 9.79 -3.07 7.09
CA ASP A 13 8.41 -3.54 7.04
C ASP A 13 8.19 -4.70 6.09
N LEU A 14 9.19 -5.04 5.26
CA LEU A 14 8.99 -5.97 4.14
C LEU A 14 8.43 -7.31 4.55
N LEU A 15 8.97 -7.91 5.64
CA LEU A 15 8.48 -9.20 6.09
C LEU A 15 7.01 -9.12 6.52
N GLN A 16 6.65 -8.10 7.28
CA GLN A 16 5.26 -7.91 7.68
C GLN A 16 4.36 -7.62 6.48
N LEU A 17 4.87 -6.86 5.50
CA LEU A 17 4.10 -6.57 4.30
C LEU A 17 3.80 -7.85 3.51
N VAL A 18 4.81 -8.73 3.35
CA VAL A 18 4.60 -10.02 2.69
C VAL A 18 3.54 -10.83 3.43
N ASN A 19 3.58 -10.83 4.76
CA ASN A 19 2.57 -11.53 5.56
C ASN A 19 1.17 -10.95 5.34
N LEU A 20 1.04 -9.64 5.24
CA LEU A 20 -0.26 -9.02 4.94
C LEU A 20 -0.74 -9.38 3.53
N CYS A 21 0.16 -9.42 2.56
CA CYS A 21 -0.20 -9.85 1.21
C CYS A 21 -0.70 -11.28 1.20
N LYS A 22 -0.07 -12.14 2.00
CA LYS A 22 -0.52 -13.54 2.13
C LYS A 22 -1.91 -13.61 2.75
N LEU A 23 -2.17 -12.83 3.81
CA LEU A 23 -3.48 -12.77 4.43
C LEU A 23 -4.53 -12.25 3.44
N HIS A 24 -4.16 -11.23 2.67
CA HIS A 24 -5.05 -10.68 1.66
C HIS A 24 -5.41 -11.73 0.60
N ALA A 25 -4.41 -12.49 0.14
CA ALA A 25 -4.63 -13.56 -0.83
C ALA A 25 -5.54 -14.65 -0.24
N ASP A 26 -5.32 -15.02 1.03
CA ASP A 26 -6.17 -16.00 1.69
C ASP A 26 -7.61 -15.51 1.79
N TYR A 27 -7.81 -14.23 2.09
CA TYR A 27 -9.14 -13.63 2.16
C TYR A 27 -9.84 -13.67 0.80
N GLU A 28 -9.10 -13.42 -0.27
CA GLU A 28 -9.63 -13.45 -1.64
C GLU A 28 -9.67 -14.86 -2.23
N LYS A 29 -9.23 -15.87 -1.45
CA LYS A 29 -9.13 -17.26 -1.89
C LYS A 29 -8.23 -17.41 -3.11
N ALA A 30 -7.17 -16.62 -3.15
CA ALA A 30 -6.18 -16.63 -4.23
C ALA A 30 -4.89 -17.26 -3.75
N ASP A 31 -4.11 -17.79 -4.68
CA ASP A 31 -2.80 -18.34 -4.35
C ASP A 31 -1.79 -17.21 -4.25
N TYR A 32 -0.89 -17.30 -3.27
CA TYR A 32 0.18 -16.34 -3.12
C TYR A 32 1.45 -17.06 -2.72
N ASP A 33 2.42 -17.08 -3.62
CA ASP A 33 3.73 -17.70 -3.35
C ASP A 33 4.60 -16.67 -2.65
N VAL A 34 4.92 -16.91 -1.38
CA VAL A 34 5.71 -15.97 -0.58
C VAL A 34 7.21 -16.02 -0.93
N GLN A 35 7.65 -17.04 -1.68
CA GLN A 35 9.05 -17.14 -2.05
C GLN A 35 9.45 -15.96 -2.92
N GLN A 36 10.59 -15.34 -2.59
CA GLN A 36 11.16 -14.22 -3.32
C GLN A 36 10.32 -12.93 -3.29
N LYS A 37 9.14 -12.92 -2.63
CA LYS A 37 8.31 -11.72 -2.59
C LYS A 37 8.99 -10.57 -1.85
N GLU A 38 9.65 -10.87 -0.73
CA GLU A 38 10.35 -9.84 0.02
C GLU A 38 11.44 -9.18 -0.86
N GLU A 39 12.21 -9.99 -1.56
CA GLU A 39 13.27 -9.49 -2.42
C GLU A 39 12.72 -8.68 -3.59
N LEU A 40 11.68 -9.18 -4.23
CA LEU A 40 11.07 -8.48 -5.37
C LEU A 40 10.42 -7.18 -4.94
N LEU A 41 9.71 -7.16 -3.82
CA LEU A 41 9.12 -5.95 -3.30
C LEU A 41 10.19 -4.93 -2.93
N ASN A 42 11.29 -5.38 -2.31
CA ASN A 42 12.41 -4.51 -2.01
C ASN A 42 12.92 -3.81 -3.26
N LYS A 43 13.11 -4.57 -4.32
CA LYS A 43 13.64 -4.05 -5.58
C LYS A 43 12.72 -2.99 -6.18
N HIS A 44 11.42 -3.24 -6.19
CA HIS A 44 10.47 -2.36 -6.88
C HIS A 44 10.01 -1.18 -6.05
N LEU A 45 9.95 -1.32 -4.73
CA LEU A 45 9.49 -0.25 -3.85
C LEU A 45 10.58 0.78 -3.53
N PHE A 46 11.84 0.35 -3.48
CA PHE A 46 12.93 1.19 -2.99
C PHE A 46 13.98 1.53 -4.04
N SER A 47 13.61 1.45 -5.31
CA SER A 47 14.49 1.90 -6.40
C SER A 47 14.40 3.42 -6.55
N ASP A 48 15.33 4.00 -7.32
CA ASP A 48 15.30 5.45 -7.62
C ASP A 48 14.03 5.83 -8.39
N HIS A 49 13.51 4.90 -9.19
CA HIS A 49 12.26 5.10 -9.94
C HIS A 49 11.31 3.96 -9.60
N PRO A 50 10.64 4.04 -8.45
CA PRO A 50 9.80 2.92 -8.01
C PRO A 50 8.64 2.67 -8.97
N SER A 51 8.36 1.38 -9.20
CA SER A 51 7.24 0.96 -10.03
C SER A 51 5.89 1.22 -9.36
N LEU A 52 5.91 1.27 -8.03
CA LEU A 52 4.70 1.46 -7.25
C LEU A 52 5.07 2.13 -5.93
N TYR A 53 4.04 2.64 -5.27
CA TYR A 53 4.16 3.21 -3.94
C TYR A 53 3.29 2.38 -3.00
N CYS A 54 3.70 2.29 -1.74
CA CYS A 54 2.95 1.51 -0.76
C CYS A 54 2.84 2.30 0.55
N LEU A 55 1.60 2.47 1.00
CA LEU A 55 1.30 3.00 2.31
C LEU A 55 0.94 1.84 3.22
N VAL A 56 1.44 1.88 4.44
CA VAL A 56 1.13 0.87 5.44
C VAL A 56 0.44 1.54 6.63
N VAL A 57 -0.35 0.75 7.33
CA VAL A 57 -1.02 1.19 8.55
C VAL A 57 -0.35 0.46 9.71
N GLU A 58 0.28 1.21 10.59
CA GLU A 58 1.00 0.67 11.73
C GLU A 58 0.26 0.98 13.02
N LYS A 59 0.12 -0.02 13.86
CA LYS A 59 -0.43 0.14 15.21
C LYS A 59 0.45 -0.65 16.17
N GLU A 60 1.07 0.08 17.11
CA GLU A 60 1.91 -0.53 18.14
C GLU A 60 2.99 -1.45 17.56
N GLY A 61 3.66 -0.98 16.51
CA GLY A 61 4.76 -1.71 15.89
C GLY A 61 4.35 -2.82 14.94
N ARG A 62 3.05 -3.03 14.72
CA ARG A 62 2.54 -4.07 13.80
C ARG A 62 1.83 -3.41 12.62
N LEU A 63 2.01 -3.99 11.45
CA LEU A 63 1.26 -3.56 10.28
C LEU A 63 -0.11 -4.23 10.30
N ILE A 64 -1.17 -3.43 10.23
CA ILE A 64 -2.54 -3.92 10.24
C ILE A 64 -3.28 -3.62 8.94
N GLY A 65 -2.59 -3.03 7.97
CA GLY A 65 -3.17 -2.77 6.67
C GLY A 65 -2.14 -2.23 5.71
N TYR A 66 -2.47 -2.25 4.43
CA TYR A 66 -1.62 -1.66 3.40
C TYR A 66 -2.44 -1.32 2.17
N THR A 67 -1.93 -0.40 1.37
CA THR A 67 -2.44 -0.15 0.03
C THR A 67 -1.24 0.08 -0.89
N ALA A 68 -1.35 -0.39 -2.11
CA ALA A 68 -0.35 -0.15 -3.14
C ALA A 68 -1.00 0.63 -4.27
N TYR A 69 -0.27 1.59 -4.80
CA TYR A 69 -0.78 2.41 -5.89
C TYR A 69 0.38 2.81 -6.80
N MET A 70 0.03 3.22 -8.00
CA MET A 70 1.03 3.62 -8.98
C MET A 70 0.48 4.74 -9.85
N LYS A 71 1.39 5.50 -10.43
CA LYS A 71 1.04 6.54 -11.37
C LYS A 71 0.94 5.91 -12.75
N GLN A 72 -0.16 6.16 -13.45
CA GLN A 72 -0.36 5.69 -14.81
C GLN A 72 -0.73 6.87 -15.70
N PHE A 73 -0.44 6.74 -16.96
CA PHE A 73 -0.77 7.78 -17.95
C PHE A 73 -1.97 7.35 -18.77
N SER A 74 -2.97 8.23 -18.87
CA SER A 74 -4.14 7.98 -19.72
C SER A 74 -3.95 8.70 -21.05
N THR A 75 -3.93 7.96 -22.14
CA THR A 75 -3.85 8.57 -23.46
C THR A 75 -5.16 9.30 -23.81
N TRP A 76 -6.25 8.87 -23.19
CA TRP A 76 -7.55 9.50 -23.41
C TRP A 76 -7.58 10.91 -22.83
N ASP A 77 -7.13 11.08 -21.60
CA ASP A 77 -7.11 12.37 -20.92
C ASP A 77 -5.79 13.11 -21.13
N ALA A 78 -4.79 12.44 -21.67
CA ALA A 78 -3.43 12.96 -21.85
C ALA A 78 -2.82 13.47 -20.55
N THR A 79 -3.07 12.76 -19.45
CA THR A 79 -2.56 13.12 -18.14
C THR A 79 -2.33 11.88 -17.30
N ASN A 80 -1.60 12.09 -16.21
CA ASN A 80 -1.34 11.01 -15.24
C ASN A 80 -2.49 10.90 -14.24
N TYR A 81 -2.71 9.69 -13.76
CA TYR A 81 -3.68 9.42 -12.69
C TYR A 81 -3.11 8.36 -11.76
N ILE A 82 -3.72 8.24 -10.58
CA ILE A 82 -3.34 7.21 -9.61
C ILE A 82 -4.23 5.98 -9.79
N TYR A 83 -3.59 4.83 -9.93
CA TYR A 83 -4.26 3.54 -9.95
C TYR A 83 -3.98 2.83 -8.64
N MET A 84 -5.03 2.51 -7.88
CA MET A 84 -4.90 1.72 -6.66
C MET A 84 -4.95 0.24 -7.03
N ASP A 85 -3.82 -0.44 -6.84
CA ASP A 85 -3.72 -1.85 -7.15
C ASP A 85 -4.44 -2.70 -6.11
N CYS A 86 -4.30 -2.35 -4.84
CA CYS A 86 -4.93 -3.11 -3.76
C CYS A 86 -5.11 -2.25 -2.52
N LEU A 87 -6.04 -2.69 -1.68
CA LEU A 87 -6.27 -2.11 -0.37
C LEU A 87 -6.73 -3.24 0.54
N PHE A 88 -5.98 -3.49 1.61
CA PHE A 88 -6.31 -4.55 2.55
C PHE A 88 -6.15 -4.06 3.98
N MET A 89 -7.15 -4.34 4.80
CA MET A 89 -7.17 -3.98 6.21
C MET A 89 -7.57 -5.19 7.03
N THR A 90 -6.82 -5.45 8.10
CA THR A 90 -7.21 -6.50 9.05
C THR A 90 -8.37 -6.01 9.90
N GLU A 91 -8.99 -6.93 10.64
CA GLU A 91 -10.10 -6.58 11.51
C GLU A 91 -9.69 -5.59 12.60
N GLU A 92 -8.42 -5.60 13.01
CA GLU A 92 -7.91 -4.69 14.02
C GLU A 92 -8.02 -3.22 13.60
N SER A 93 -8.09 -2.95 12.29
CA SER A 93 -8.15 -1.58 11.78
C SER A 93 -9.55 -0.97 11.88
N ARG A 94 -10.55 -1.76 12.17
CA ARG A 94 -11.93 -1.29 12.20
C ARG A 94 -12.17 -0.31 13.34
N GLY A 95 -13.06 0.66 13.09
CA GLY A 95 -13.43 1.64 14.10
C GLY A 95 -12.58 2.90 14.13
N PHE A 96 -11.57 2.99 13.27
CA PHE A 96 -10.67 4.16 13.23
C PHE A 96 -10.84 5.01 11.97
N GLY A 97 -11.74 4.63 11.07
CA GLY A 97 -11.92 5.38 9.81
C GLY A 97 -10.70 5.33 8.90
N ILE A 98 -9.95 4.22 8.92
CA ILE A 98 -8.68 4.11 8.21
C ILE A 98 -8.86 4.21 6.70
N GLY A 99 -9.89 3.56 6.15
CA GLY A 99 -10.12 3.61 4.70
C GLY A 99 -10.25 5.03 4.18
N GLU A 100 -11.00 5.85 4.87
CA GLU A 100 -11.17 7.26 4.49
C GLU A 100 -9.85 8.03 4.61
N LYS A 101 -9.10 7.79 5.70
CA LYS A 101 -7.81 8.43 5.90
C LYS A 101 -6.81 8.04 4.81
N ILE A 102 -6.82 6.79 4.39
CA ILE A 102 -5.97 6.33 3.29
C ILE A 102 -6.34 7.04 2.00
N MET A 103 -7.63 7.15 1.69
CA MET A 103 -8.06 7.84 0.47
C MET A 103 -7.64 9.29 0.48
N ASP A 104 -7.75 9.97 1.63
CA ASP A 104 -7.31 11.36 1.76
C ASP A 104 -5.81 11.46 1.53
N LYS A 105 -5.03 10.53 2.08
CA LYS A 105 -3.57 10.51 1.90
C LYS A 105 -3.21 10.30 0.43
N ILE A 106 -3.91 9.41 -0.26
CA ILE A 106 -3.64 9.14 -1.67
C ILE A 106 -3.98 10.37 -2.52
N LYS A 107 -5.06 11.08 -2.22
CA LYS A 107 -5.39 12.32 -2.91
C LYS A 107 -4.29 13.36 -2.75
N GLU A 108 -3.74 13.48 -1.55
CA GLU A 108 -2.64 14.37 -1.26
C GLU A 108 -1.40 13.99 -2.07
N GLU A 109 -1.07 12.69 -2.10
CA GLU A 109 0.07 12.20 -2.87
C GLU A 109 -0.14 12.35 -4.37
N ALA A 110 -1.36 12.19 -4.85
CA ALA A 110 -1.67 12.41 -6.26
C ALA A 110 -1.33 13.84 -6.68
N GLN A 111 -1.66 14.81 -5.84
CA GLN A 111 -1.32 16.21 -6.12
C GLN A 111 0.19 16.41 -6.20
N LYS A 112 0.94 15.80 -5.27
CA LYS A 112 2.40 15.89 -5.28
C LYS A 112 3.02 15.25 -6.50
N LEU A 113 2.39 14.21 -7.05
CA LEU A 113 2.88 13.51 -8.23
C LEU A 113 2.38 14.14 -9.55
N GLY A 114 1.62 15.21 -9.46
CA GLY A 114 1.09 15.87 -10.65
C GLY A 114 -0.02 15.09 -11.34
N CYS A 115 -0.81 14.34 -10.58
CA CYS A 115 -1.93 13.57 -11.11
C CYS A 115 -3.24 14.33 -10.97
N ALA A 116 -4.11 14.06 -11.91
CA ALA A 116 -5.45 14.65 -11.86
C ALA A 116 -6.33 13.95 -10.83
#